data_444f78b73453033f2d86f535fd3e8234
#
_entry.id   444f78b73453033f2d86f535fd3e8234
#
_cell.length_a   1.000
_cell.length_b   1.000
_cell.length_c   1.000
_cell.angle_alpha   90.00
_cell.angle_beta   90.00
_cell.angle_gamma   90.00
#
_symmetry.space_group_name_H-M   'P 1'
#
loop_
_entity.id
_entity.type
_entity.pdbx_description
1 polymer ?
#
loop_
_entity_poly.entity_id
_entity_poly.type
_entity_poly.pdbx_seq_one_letter_code
_entity_poly.pdbx_strand_id
1 'polypeptide(L)'
;MTAASKAPAVPTAVVETHPVGGRSLWRRRLAYAILIGYAILMFVPFAWSVITSFKTLPDSVNLNVIPQPFTTAGWEYALTKLDPPLPVLFVNSAIIALAVTITNLVLGSVAGYAFARLRFPGREILFLVVLATLMIPDQLRLVPVYVMFNTVGLTRGLGQYVGVVTVLAISATTIFLLRQYFLSIPRELEEAARIDGAGFFTTFWRVMLPLAGPALAAVAILQFQGTWNGFFWPVVLLQDPDHYTLPLGLFAFVTSGGFATNWPPLMAVVVMSTIPILVLYIFLQRYFVEGIAASGVKG
;
A
#
# COMPACT_ATOMS: atom_id res chain seq x y z
N MET A 1 62.78 17.29 -48.25
CA MET A 1 62.96 16.52 -47.02
C MET A 1 61.77 16.83 -46.11
N THR A 2 60.74 15.97 -46.16
CA THR A 2 59.51 16.11 -45.42
C THR A 2 59.50 15.10 -44.30
N ALA A 3 59.60 15.59 -43.08
CA ALA A 3 59.52 14.75 -41.86
C ALA A 3 58.15 14.36 -41.58
N ALA A 4 57.80 13.05 -41.65
CA ALA A 4 56.50 12.48 -41.24
C ALA A 4 56.48 12.38 -39.72
N SER A 5 55.57 13.12 -39.09
CA SER A 5 55.24 13.02 -37.67
C SER A 5 54.48 11.70 -37.39
N LYS A 6 55.07 10.81 -36.60
CA LYS A 6 54.46 9.61 -36.07
C LYS A 6 53.47 9.99 -34.93
N ALA A 7 52.18 9.79 -35.14
CA ALA A 7 51.21 9.93 -34.07
C ALA A 7 51.42 8.84 -33.00
N PRO A 8 51.25 9.15 -31.69
CA PRO A 8 51.42 8.17 -30.62
C PRO A 8 50.27 7.15 -30.63
N ALA A 9 50.61 5.88 -30.48
CA ALA A 9 49.64 4.77 -30.38
C ALA A 9 48.83 4.89 -29.08
N VAL A 10 47.50 4.89 -29.21
CA VAL A 10 46.58 4.84 -28.09
C VAL A 10 46.64 3.44 -27.46
N PRO A 11 46.95 3.31 -26.17
CA PRO A 11 46.97 2.01 -25.52
C PRO A 11 45.56 1.43 -25.48
N THR A 12 45.35 0.28 -26.13
CA THR A 12 44.15 -0.53 -26.00
C THR A 12 44.07 -1.07 -24.57
N ALA A 13 43.12 -0.51 -23.79
CA ALA A 13 42.78 -1.03 -22.47
C ALA A 13 42.26 -2.47 -22.64
N VAL A 14 43.04 -3.44 -22.18
CA VAL A 14 42.61 -4.83 -22.05
C VAL A 14 41.59 -4.85 -20.93
N VAL A 15 40.30 -5.03 -21.28
CA VAL A 15 39.25 -5.31 -20.32
C VAL A 15 39.51 -6.69 -19.73
N GLU A 16 40.15 -6.74 -18.58
CA GLU A 16 40.27 -7.99 -17.82
C GLU A 16 38.86 -8.46 -17.40
N THR A 17 38.35 -9.44 -18.12
CA THR A 17 37.14 -10.17 -17.69
C THR A 17 37.53 -11.07 -16.52
N HIS A 18 37.27 -10.61 -15.29
CA HIS A 18 37.41 -11.45 -14.12
C HIS A 18 36.46 -12.64 -14.23
N PRO A 19 36.96 -13.91 -14.19
CA PRO A 19 36.09 -15.08 -14.17
C PRO A 19 35.27 -15.04 -12.93
N VAL A 20 33.94 -15.10 -13.08
CA VAL A 20 32.96 -15.23 -11.98
C VAL A 20 33.16 -16.60 -11.34
N GLY A 21 34.08 -16.67 -10.37
CA GLY A 21 34.52 -17.90 -9.76
C GLY A 21 33.36 -18.64 -9.02
N GLY A 22 33.49 -19.96 -8.91
CA GLY A 22 32.50 -20.90 -8.35
C GLY A 22 31.97 -20.59 -6.95
N ARG A 23 32.62 -19.68 -6.19
CA ARG A 23 32.12 -19.12 -4.93
C ARG A 23 30.84 -18.30 -5.10
N SER A 24 30.61 -17.71 -6.26
CA SER A 24 29.44 -16.92 -6.59
C SER A 24 28.19 -17.80 -6.79
N LEU A 25 28.33 -18.99 -7.39
CA LEU A 25 27.21 -19.92 -7.66
C LEU A 25 26.65 -20.54 -6.37
N TRP A 26 27.49 -20.91 -5.43
CA TRP A 26 27.03 -21.46 -4.14
C TRP A 26 26.30 -20.43 -3.29
N ARG A 27 26.85 -19.22 -3.19
CA ARG A 27 26.18 -18.10 -2.50
C ARG A 27 24.83 -17.79 -3.11
N ARG A 28 24.73 -17.80 -4.44
CA ARG A 28 23.48 -17.59 -5.18
C ARG A 28 22.46 -18.71 -4.88
N ARG A 29 22.90 -19.98 -4.91
CA ARG A 29 22.03 -21.13 -4.55
C ARG A 29 21.54 -21.05 -3.11
N LEU A 30 22.41 -20.70 -2.16
CA LEU A 30 22.05 -20.51 -0.78
C LEU A 30 21.05 -19.37 -0.61
N ALA A 31 21.28 -18.24 -1.26
CA ALA A 31 20.34 -17.11 -1.23
C ALA A 31 18.95 -17.49 -1.78
N TYR A 32 18.90 -18.20 -2.91
CA TYR A 32 17.62 -18.72 -3.42
C TYR A 32 16.97 -19.74 -2.48
N ALA A 33 17.73 -20.65 -1.87
CA ALA A 33 17.17 -21.59 -0.92
C ALA A 33 16.57 -20.90 0.30
N ILE A 34 17.24 -19.87 0.84
CA ILE A 34 16.71 -19.06 1.93
C ILE A 34 15.45 -18.29 1.51
N LEU A 35 15.46 -17.66 0.33
CA LEU A 35 14.30 -16.92 -0.18
C LEU A 35 13.10 -17.84 -0.43
N ILE A 36 13.32 -19.02 -1.01
CA ILE A 36 12.26 -20.00 -1.26
C ILE A 36 11.73 -20.53 0.08
N GLY A 37 12.62 -20.89 1.02
CA GLY A 37 12.23 -21.34 2.35
C GLY A 37 11.40 -20.28 3.11
N TYR A 38 11.81 -19.02 3.04
CA TYR A 38 11.05 -17.90 3.59
C TYR A 38 9.69 -17.73 2.90
N ALA A 39 9.64 -17.80 1.58
CA ALA A 39 8.39 -17.70 0.83
C ALA A 39 7.40 -18.82 1.21
N ILE A 40 7.89 -20.07 1.32
CA ILE A 40 7.08 -21.21 1.77
C ILE A 40 6.56 -20.95 3.20
N LEU A 41 7.43 -20.52 4.12
CA LEU A 41 7.05 -20.24 5.50
C LEU A 41 5.95 -19.18 5.59
N MET A 42 6.04 -18.12 4.78
CA MET A 42 5.02 -17.06 4.71
C MET A 42 3.71 -17.54 4.06
N PHE A 43 3.79 -18.48 3.12
CA PHE A 43 2.61 -18.99 2.43
C PHE A 43 1.82 -20.05 3.24
N VAL A 44 2.48 -20.78 4.13
CA VAL A 44 1.86 -21.86 4.95
C VAL A 44 0.63 -21.38 5.72
N PRO A 45 0.64 -20.25 6.48
CA PRO A 45 -0.53 -19.80 7.22
C PRO A 45 -1.71 -19.46 6.28
N PHE A 46 -1.42 -18.87 5.12
CA PHE A 46 -2.45 -18.58 4.13
C PHE A 46 -3.04 -19.87 3.53
N ALA A 47 -2.19 -20.82 3.14
CA ALA A 47 -2.62 -22.13 2.67
C ALA A 47 -3.48 -22.87 3.70
N TRP A 48 -3.09 -22.76 4.99
CA TRP A 48 -3.88 -23.30 6.08
C TRP A 48 -5.26 -22.66 6.19
N SER A 49 -5.36 -21.34 6.05
CA SER A 49 -6.64 -20.63 6.03
C SER A 49 -7.53 -21.10 4.88
N VAL A 50 -6.95 -21.28 3.67
CA VAL A 50 -7.68 -21.82 2.52
C VAL A 50 -8.19 -23.23 2.81
N ILE A 51 -7.34 -24.11 3.32
CA ILE A 51 -7.70 -25.49 3.63
C ILE A 51 -8.81 -25.53 4.70
N THR A 52 -8.66 -24.75 5.76
CA THR A 52 -9.61 -24.71 6.88
C THR A 52 -10.98 -24.17 6.45
N SER A 53 -11.03 -23.28 5.46
CA SER A 53 -12.29 -22.76 4.93
C SER A 53 -13.18 -23.82 4.27
N PHE A 54 -12.61 -24.99 3.90
CA PHE A 54 -13.33 -26.13 3.32
C PHE A 54 -13.52 -27.29 4.30
N LYS A 55 -13.23 -27.10 5.58
CA LYS A 55 -13.45 -28.09 6.64
C LYS A 55 -14.83 -27.95 7.27
N THR A 56 -15.28 -29.00 7.94
CA THR A 56 -16.38 -28.92 8.92
C THR A 56 -15.87 -28.33 10.23
N LEU A 57 -16.77 -27.85 11.11
CA LEU A 57 -16.37 -27.34 12.41
C LEU A 57 -15.57 -28.35 13.26
N PRO A 58 -15.99 -29.63 13.40
CA PRO A 58 -15.19 -30.63 14.13
C PRO A 58 -13.81 -30.89 13.52
N ASP A 59 -13.69 -30.86 12.17
CA ASP A 59 -12.43 -31.08 11.49
C ASP A 59 -11.50 -29.86 11.54
N SER A 60 -12.08 -28.64 11.69
CA SER A 60 -11.32 -27.41 11.71
C SER A 60 -10.37 -27.24 12.90
N VAL A 61 -10.62 -27.93 13.99
CA VAL A 61 -9.76 -27.97 15.20
C VAL A 61 -8.68 -29.06 15.11
N ASN A 62 -8.72 -29.91 14.09
CA ASN A 62 -7.73 -30.94 13.84
C ASN A 62 -6.64 -30.44 12.88
N LEU A 63 -5.42 -30.97 13.03
CA LEU A 63 -4.27 -30.63 12.18
C LEU A 63 -4.26 -31.38 10.83
N ASN A 64 -5.37 -32.03 10.45
CA ASN A 64 -5.48 -32.70 9.15
C ASN A 64 -5.33 -31.68 8.02
N VAL A 65 -4.41 -31.94 7.10
CA VAL A 65 -4.21 -31.08 5.92
C VAL A 65 -5.36 -31.24 4.92
N ILE A 66 -5.87 -32.46 4.76
CA ILE A 66 -6.97 -32.77 3.81
C ILE A 66 -8.30 -32.67 4.57
N PRO A 67 -9.24 -31.80 4.16
CA PRO A 67 -10.57 -31.69 4.76
C PRO A 67 -11.34 -33.02 4.69
N GLN A 68 -11.91 -33.47 5.80
CA GLN A 68 -12.68 -34.71 5.88
C GLN A 68 -13.93 -34.55 6.74
N PRO A 69 -15.13 -34.45 6.13
CA PRO A 69 -15.38 -34.36 4.69
C PRO A 69 -15.05 -32.95 4.14
N PHE A 70 -14.78 -32.88 2.83
CA PHE A 70 -14.72 -31.60 2.13
C PHE A 70 -16.10 -30.95 2.08
N THR A 71 -16.20 -29.65 2.44
CA THR A 71 -17.47 -28.93 2.44
C THR A 71 -17.28 -27.46 2.08
N THR A 72 -18.30 -26.86 1.45
CA THR A 72 -18.39 -25.43 1.18
C THR A 72 -19.31 -24.70 2.15
N ALA A 73 -19.80 -25.39 3.20
CA ALA A 73 -20.73 -24.82 4.16
C ALA A 73 -20.20 -23.54 4.87
N GLY A 74 -18.87 -23.48 5.10
CA GLY A 74 -18.23 -22.26 5.62
C GLY A 74 -18.35 -21.06 4.69
N TRP A 75 -18.22 -21.28 3.39
CA TRP A 75 -18.37 -20.26 2.36
C TRP A 75 -19.82 -19.81 2.21
N GLU A 76 -20.75 -20.77 2.18
CA GLU A 76 -22.19 -20.47 2.15
C GLU A 76 -22.60 -19.63 3.36
N TYR A 77 -22.17 -20.03 4.55
CA TYR A 77 -22.42 -19.28 5.77
C TYR A 77 -21.85 -17.86 5.69
N ALA A 78 -20.60 -17.70 5.26
CA ALA A 78 -19.95 -16.41 5.14
C ALA A 78 -20.70 -15.48 4.15
N LEU A 79 -21.23 -16.02 3.06
CA LEU A 79 -21.90 -15.23 2.03
C LEU A 79 -23.36 -14.89 2.36
N THR A 80 -24.07 -15.76 3.14
CA THR A 80 -25.54 -15.65 3.27
C THR A 80 -26.04 -15.41 4.67
N LYS A 81 -25.24 -15.70 5.71
CA LYS A 81 -25.70 -15.68 7.12
C LYS A 81 -24.98 -14.66 7.99
N LEU A 82 -24.04 -13.89 7.42
CA LEU A 82 -23.43 -12.76 8.13
C LEU A 82 -24.41 -11.60 8.25
N ASP A 83 -24.37 -10.92 9.40
CA ASP A 83 -25.12 -9.69 9.65
C ASP A 83 -24.14 -8.63 10.23
N PRO A 84 -23.83 -7.55 9.50
CA PRO A 84 -24.24 -7.26 8.11
C PRO A 84 -23.69 -8.26 7.07
N PRO A 85 -24.37 -8.42 5.91
CA PRO A 85 -23.94 -9.34 4.87
C PRO A 85 -22.53 -9.04 4.36
N LEU A 86 -21.76 -10.08 4.08
CA LEU A 86 -20.36 -9.94 3.62
C LEU A 86 -20.20 -8.99 2.42
N PRO A 87 -21.06 -8.99 1.38
CA PRO A 87 -20.96 -8.03 0.29
C PRO A 87 -21.04 -6.56 0.74
N VAL A 88 -21.84 -6.26 1.77
CA VAL A 88 -21.95 -4.90 2.34
C VAL A 88 -20.62 -4.51 2.97
N LEU A 89 -20.05 -5.37 3.81
CA LEU A 89 -18.72 -5.13 4.44
C LEU A 89 -17.61 -4.92 3.40
N PHE A 90 -17.65 -5.68 2.30
CA PHE A 90 -16.70 -5.52 1.19
C PHE A 90 -16.86 -4.18 0.47
N VAL A 91 -18.09 -3.81 0.12
CA VAL A 91 -18.38 -2.54 -0.57
C VAL A 91 -17.98 -1.36 0.31
N ASN A 92 -18.32 -1.39 1.60
CA ASN A 92 -17.96 -0.34 2.55
C ASN A 92 -16.42 -0.19 2.65
N SER A 93 -15.70 -1.31 2.81
CA SER A 93 -14.24 -1.30 2.83
C SER A 93 -13.66 -0.76 1.51
N ALA A 94 -14.21 -1.17 0.37
CA ALA A 94 -13.75 -0.70 -0.94
C ALA A 94 -13.98 0.81 -1.13
N ILE A 95 -15.16 1.32 -0.76
CA ILE A 95 -15.48 2.75 -0.83
C ILE A 95 -14.48 3.55 0.02
N ILE A 96 -14.29 3.18 1.28
CA ILE A 96 -13.40 3.89 2.20
C ILE A 96 -11.95 3.77 1.72
N ALA A 97 -11.48 2.57 1.36
CA ALA A 97 -10.10 2.37 0.94
C ALA A 97 -9.76 3.11 -0.36
N LEU A 98 -10.67 3.10 -1.34
CA LEU A 98 -10.49 3.84 -2.59
C LEU A 98 -10.53 5.36 -2.35
N ALA A 99 -11.51 5.85 -1.58
CA ALA A 99 -11.62 7.28 -1.29
C ALA A 99 -10.39 7.81 -0.56
N VAL A 100 -9.90 7.11 0.48
CA VAL A 100 -8.68 7.47 1.22
C VAL A 100 -7.45 7.40 0.31
N THR A 101 -7.34 6.38 -0.54
CA THR A 101 -6.23 6.26 -1.48
C THR A 101 -6.21 7.43 -2.46
N ILE A 102 -7.35 7.75 -3.07
CA ILE A 102 -7.48 8.85 -4.04
C ILE A 102 -7.15 10.19 -3.37
N THR A 103 -7.71 10.47 -2.19
CA THR A 103 -7.43 11.72 -1.47
C THR A 103 -5.95 11.85 -1.10
N ASN A 104 -5.32 10.77 -0.64
CA ASN A 104 -3.87 10.76 -0.37
C ASN A 104 -3.04 10.97 -1.63
N LEU A 105 -3.39 10.36 -2.76
CA LEU A 105 -2.69 10.57 -4.03
C LEU A 105 -2.82 12.02 -4.50
N VAL A 106 -4.01 12.59 -4.45
CA VAL A 106 -4.25 13.96 -4.91
C VAL A 106 -3.60 14.98 -3.96
N LEU A 107 -3.99 14.97 -2.69
CA LEU A 107 -3.51 15.95 -1.71
C LEU A 107 -2.01 15.77 -1.41
N GLY A 108 -1.58 14.52 -1.31
CA GLY A 108 -0.18 14.18 -1.04
C GLY A 108 0.76 14.55 -2.19
N SER A 109 0.33 14.37 -3.46
CA SER A 109 1.14 14.79 -4.61
C SER A 109 1.25 16.30 -4.72
N VAL A 110 0.17 17.03 -4.50
CA VAL A 110 0.18 18.50 -4.49
C VAL A 110 1.09 19.02 -3.37
N ALA A 111 0.91 18.52 -2.14
CA ALA A 111 1.74 18.91 -1.00
C ALA A 111 3.20 18.47 -1.16
N GLY A 112 3.44 17.23 -1.58
CA GLY A 112 4.79 16.70 -1.83
C GLY A 112 5.54 17.49 -2.89
N TYR A 113 4.87 17.85 -3.99
CA TYR A 113 5.45 18.70 -5.04
C TYR A 113 5.72 20.11 -4.52
N ALA A 114 4.79 20.71 -3.79
CA ALA A 114 4.97 22.04 -3.21
C ALA A 114 6.21 22.08 -2.28
N PHE A 115 6.35 21.11 -1.38
CA PHE A 115 7.51 21.00 -0.49
C PHE A 115 8.82 20.64 -1.21
N ALA A 116 8.75 19.98 -2.37
CA ALA A 116 9.94 19.62 -3.15
C ALA A 116 10.46 20.78 -4.01
N ARG A 117 9.56 21.50 -4.69
CA ARG A 117 9.89 22.35 -5.83
C ARG A 117 9.59 23.84 -5.62
N LEU A 118 8.58 24.18 -4.82
CA LEU A 118 8.26 25.58 -4.59
C LEU A 118 9.19 26.23 -3.58
N ARG A 119 9.43 27.53 -3.78
CA ARG A 119 10.16 28.37 -2.86
C ARG A 119 9.17 29.30 -2.15
N PHE A 120 8.96 29.06 -0.87
CA PHE A 120 8.16 29.94 -0.01
C PHE A 120 8.78 30.02 1.39
N PRO A 121 8.57 31.13 2.10
CA PRO A 121 9.12 31.31 3.43
C PRO A 121 8.55 30.26 4.40
N GLY A 122 9.39 29.70 5.26
CA GLY A 122 8.98 28.70 6.25
C GLY A 122 8.79 27.25 5.71
N ARG A 123 9.07 26.99 4.44
CA ARG A 123 8.86 25.66 3.81
C ARG A 123 9.43 24.52 4.64
N GLU A 124 10.67 24.60 5.07
CA GLU A 124 11.32 23.51 5.82
C GLU A 124 10.73 23.34 7.21
N ILE A 125 10.35 24.46 7.87
CA ILE A 125 9.69 24.43 9.18
C ILE A 125 8.32 23.77 9.07
N LEU A 126 7.52 24.16 8.08
CA LEU A 126 6.21 23.53 7.82
C LEU A 126 6.33 22.06 7.49
N PHE A 127 7.35 21.68 6.71
CA PHE A 127 7.60 20.27 6.42
C PHE A 127 8.00 19.49 7.67
N LEU A 128 8.83 20.06 8.56
CA LEU A 128 9.15 19.45 9.86
C LEU A 128 7.91 19.31 10.75
N VAL A 129 7.00 20.30 10.75
CA VAL A 129 5.72 20.19 11.46
C VAL A 129 4.89 19.03 10.92
N VAL A 130 4.81 18.88 9.58
CA VAL A 130 4.13 17.73 8.96
C VAL A 130 4.76 16.41 9.44
N LEU A 131 6.09 16.30 9.44
CA LEU A 131 6.77 15.09 9.92
C LEU A 131 6.55 14.86 11.42
N ALA A 132 6.51 15.92 12.22
CA ALA A 132 6.24 15.82 13.66
C ALA A 132 4.86 15.21 13.96
N THR A 133 3.88 15.35 13.06
CA THR A 133 2.57 14.68 13.22
C THR A 133 2.68 13.15 13.24
N LEU A 134 3.71 12.55 12.62
CA LEU A 134 3.95 11.10 12.68
C LEU A 134 4.33 10.62 14.09
N MET A 135 4.79 11.50 14.95
CA MET A 135 5.14 11.16 16.33
C MET A 135 3.92 11.14 17.27
N ILE A 136 2.78 11.66 16.81
CA ILE A 136 1.54 11.72 17.60
C ILE A 136 0.75 10.44 17.36
N PRO A 137 0.62 9.53 18.34
CA PRO A 137 -0.21 8.35 18.19
C PRO A 137 -1.67 8.70 17.95
N ASP A 138 -2.32 7.95 17.06
CA ASP A 138 -3.74 8.15 16.73
C ASP A 138 -4.64 8.07 17.95
N GLN A 139 -4.28 7.22 18.93
CA GLN A 139 -5.02 7.03 20.18
C GLN A 139 -5.17 8.32 20.99
N LEU A 140 -4.15 9.19 20.97
CA LEU A 140 -4.22 10.49 21.67
C LEU A 140 -5.20 11.46 21.01
N ARG A 141 -5.44 11.33 19.72
CA ARG A 141 -6.38 12.16 18.96
C ARG A 141 -7.81 11.66 18.99
N LEU A 142 -8.06 10.45 19.52
CA LEU A 142 -9.34 9.77 19.45
C LEU A 142 -10.49 10.65 19.97
N VAL A 143 -10.39 11.06 21.25
CA VAL A 143 -11.47 11.81 21.91
C VAL A 143 -11.75 13.16 21.23
N PRO A 144 -10.75 14.04 21.00
CA PRO A 144 -11.02 15.33 20.35
C PRO A 144 -11.55 15.16 18.92
N VAL A 145 -11.07 14.20 18.12
CA VAL A 145 -11.57 13.95 16.78
C VAL A 145 -13.01 13.45 16.81
N TYR A 146 -13.32 12.48 17.69
CA TYR A 146 -14.68 11.97 17.82
C TYR A 146 -15.68 13.07 18.21
N VAL A 147 -15.37 13.87 19.23
CA VAL A 147 -16.24 14.98 19.67
C VAL A 147 -16.46 15.97 18.52
N MET A 148 -15.39 16.41 17.85
CA MET A 148 -15.48 17.33 16.73
C MET A 148 -16.34 16.76 15.59
N PHE A 149 -16.14 15.51 15.21
CA PHE A 149 -16.88 14.87 14.11
C PHE A 149 -18.34 14.61 14.48
N ASN A 150 -18.62 14.27 15.74
CA ASN A 150 -19.98 14.08 16.21
C ASN A 150 -20.78 15.39 16.20
N THR A 151 -20.17 16.54 16.54
CA THR A 151 -20.85 17.84 16.51
C THR A 151 -21.25 18.28 15.10
N VAL A 152 -20.48 17.88 14.08
CA VAL A 152 -20.77 18.20 12.66
C VAL A 152 -21.49 17.07 11.92
N GLY A 153 -21.91 16.01 12.61
CA GLY A 153 -22.70 14.92 12.04
C GLY A 153 -21.92 13.87 11.25
N LEU A 154 -20.57 13.88 11.33
CA LEU A 154 -19.71 12.91 10.63
C LEU A 154 -19.63 11.54 11.32
N THR A 155 -20.41 11.29 12.36
CA THR A 155 -20.55 10.00 13.04
C THR A 155 -21.93 9.36 12.84
N ARG A 156 -22.76 9.88 11.91
CA ARG A 156 -24.13 9.43 11.69
C ARG A 156 -24.44 9.25 10.21
N GLY A 157 -25.22 8.22 9.87
CA GLY A 157 -25.64 7.94 8.49
C GLY A 157 -24.44 7.94 7.53
N LEU A 158 -24.59 8.48 6.34
CA LEU A 158 -23.51 8.58 5.33
C LEU A 158 -22.33 9.46 5.77
N GLY A 159 -22.53 10.35 6.76
CA GLY A 159 -21.45 11.15 7.35
C GLY A 159 -20.35 10.30 7.95
N GLN A 160 -20.62 9.08 8.38
CA GLN A 160 -19.63 8.16 8.93
C GLN A 160 -18.51 7.84 7.92
N TYR A 161 -18.85 7.59 6.65
CA TYR A 161 -17.84 7.39 5.60
C TYR A 161 -16.97 8.63 5.41
N VAL A 162 -17.61 9.81 5.34
CA VAL A 162 -16.91 11.08 5.21
C VAL A 162 -15.99 11.32 6.40
N GLY A 163 -16.41 10.97 7.61
CA GLY A 163 -15.61 11.05 8.83
C GLY A 163 -14.34 10.21 8.73
N VAL A 164 -14.46 8.92 8.40
CA VAL A 164 -13.29 8.03 8.24
C VAL A 164 -12.38 8.52 7.11
N VAL A 165 -12.94 8.90 5.96
CA VAL A 165 -12.15 9.42 4.84
C VAL A 165 -11.44 10.71 5.22
N THR A 166 -12.10 11.64 5.93
CA THR A 166 -11.52 12.94 6.32
C THR A 166 -10.32 12.78 7.26
N VAL A 167 -10.44 11.93 8.29
CA VAL A 167 -9.33 11.72 9.24
C VAL A 167 -8.12 11.07 8.61
N LEU A 168 -8.32 10.30 7.52
CA LEU A 168 -7.28 9.59 6.77
C LEU A 168 -6.93 10.28 5.43
N ALA A 169 -7.56 11.42 5.09
CA ALA A 169 -7.49 12.04 3.77
C ALA A 169 -6.08 12.38 3.29
N ILE A 170 -5.20 12.70 4.22
CA ILE A 170 -3.80 13.02 3.92
C ILE A 170 -2.87 12.44 4.99
N SER A 171 -1.84 11.76 4.56
CA SER A 171 -0.82 11.16 5.42
C SER A 171 0.51 11.89 5.29
N ALA A 172 1.15 12.21 6.41
CA ALA A 172 2.50 12.78 6.40
C ALA A 172 3.51 11.84 5.73
N THR A 173 3.33 10.52 5.84
CA THR A 173 4.14 9.52 5.12
C THR A 173 4.00 9.68 3.61
N THR A 174 2.77 9.88 3.11
CA THR A 174 2.53 10.14 1.68
C THR A 174 3.22 11.41 1.20
N ILE A 175 3.08 12.50 1.95
CA ILE A 175 3.76 13.78 1.63
C ILE A 175 5.27 13.58 1.58
N PHE A 176 5.82 12.89 2.57
CA PHE A 176 7.25 12.61 2.65
C PHE A 176 7.75 11.80 1.44
N LEU A 177 7.12 10.66 1.15
CA LEU A 177 7.52 9.79 0.04
C LEU A 177 7.46 10.51 -1.30
N LEU A 178 6.36 11.22 -1.56
CA LEU A 178 6.20 11.94 -2.82
C LEU A 178 7.15 13.14 -2.92
N ARG A 179 7.41 13.86 -1.81
CA ARG A 179 8.44 14.91 -1.78
C ARG A 179 9.82 14.35 -2.13
N GLN A 180 10.23 13.23 -1.53
CA GLN A 180 11.53 12.60 -1.81
C GLN A 180 11.63 12.19 -3.29
N TYR A 181 10.56 11.64 -3.84
CA TYR A 181 10.54 11.26 -5.24
C TYR A 181 10.61 12.49 -6.16
N PHE A 182 9.79 13.52 -5.93
CA PHE A 182 9.86 14.75 -6.71
C PHE A 182 11.25 15.41 -6.64
N LEU A 183 11.95 15.34 -5.51
CA LEU A 183 13.32 15.85 -5.39
C LEU A 183 14.33 15.06 -6.25
N SER A 184 14.08 13.80 -6.55
CA SER A 184 14.96 12.95 -7.38
C SER A 184 14.81 13.20 -8.88
N ILE A 185 13.71 13.82 -9.34
CA ILE A 185 13.51 14.15 -10.76
C ILE A 185 14.44 15.30 -11.14
N PRO A 186 15.16 15.24 -12.28
CA PRO A 186 16.01 16.31 -12.76
C PRO A 186 15.25 17.64 -12.94
N ARG A 187 15.88 18.77 -12.55
CA ARG A 187 15.25 20.10 -12.66
C ARG A 187 15.13 20.58 -14.10
N GLU A 188 15.98 20.10 -14.95
CA GLU A 188 16.05 20.43 -16.37
C GLU A 188 14.73 20.16 -17.10
N LEU A 189 13.96 19.16 -16.62
CA LEU A 189 12.64 18.85 -17.19
C LEU A 189 11.59 19.94 -16.88
N GLU A 190 11.66 20.54 -15.69
CA GLU A 190 10.79 21.67 -15.34
C GLU A 190 11.23 22.95 -16.06
N GLU A 191 12.54 23.15 -16.22
CA GLU A 191 13.11 24.30 -16.93
C GLU A 191 12.77 24.24 -18.42
N ALA A 192 12.86 23.07 -19.06
CA ALA A 192 12.43 22.87 -20.44
C ALA A 192 10.93 23.17 -20.62
N ALA A 193 10.08 22.65 -19.73
CA ALA A 193 8.66 22.95 -19.78
C ALA A 193 8.34 24.45 -19.65
N ARG A 194 9.10 25.19 -18.83
CA ARG A 194 8.95 26.64 -18.70
C ARG A 194 9.43 27.40 -19.95
N ILE A 195 10.49 26.93 -20.61
CA ILE A 195 10.94 27.49 -21.89
C ILE A 195 9.85 27.31 -22.95
N ASP A 196 9.15 26.17 -22.94
CA ASP A 196 8.00 25.88 -23.82
C ASP A 196 6.71 26.65 -23.41
N GLY A 197 6.79 27.56 -22.43
CA GLY A 197 5.68 28.41 -21.99
C GLY A 197 4.72 27.75 -21.00
N ALA A 198 5.06 26.58 -20.44
CA ALA A 198 4.20 25.93 -19.44
C ALA A 198 4.20 26.70 -18.11
N GLY A 199 3.01 27.09 -17.64
CA GLY A 199 2.82 27.60 -16.30
C GLY A 199 2.93 26.51 -15.24
N PHE A 200 2.99 26.92 -13.95
CA PHE A 200 3.16 26.04 -12.81
C PHE A 200 2.21 24.83 -12.78
N PHE A 201 0.91 25.04 -12.93
CA PHE A 201 -0.09 23.95 -12.94
C PHE A 201 0.11 23.00 -14.12
N THR A 202 0.43 23.53 -15.31
CA THR A 202 0.70 22.73 -16.50
C THR A 202 1.93 21.85 -16.29
N THR A 203 3.01 22.41 -15.74
CA THR A 203 4.24 21.66 -15.40
C THR A 203 3.94 20.55 -14.41
N PHE A 204 3.20 20.85 -13.34
CA PHE A 204 2.83 19.82 -12.36
C PHE A 204 2.02 18.68 -12.98
N TRP A 205 0.89 19.00 -13.65
CA TRP A 205 -0.04 17.97 -14.13
C TRP A 205 0.45 17.21 -15.36
N ARG A 206 1.14 17.89 -16.29
CA ARG A 206 1.55 17.29 -17.58
C ARG A 206 2.97 16.74 -17.60
N VAL A 207 3.84 17.19 -16.71
CA VAL A 207 5.24 16.76 -16.67
C VAL A 207 5.55 16.00 -15.38
N MET A 208 5.44 16.66 -14.23
CA MET A 208 5.93 16.11 -12.97
C MET A 208 5.09 14.95 -12.43
N LEU A 209 3.76 15.06 -12.49
CA LEU A 209 2.87 14.03 -11.97
C LEU A 209 2.93 12.72 -12.79
N PRO A 210 2.94 12.72 -14.13
CA PRO A 210 3.16 11.50 -14.92
C PRO A 210 4.52 10.84 -14.65
N LEU A 211 5.59 11.62 -14.48
CA LEU A 211 6.92 11.12 -14.13
C LEU A 211 6.95 10.49 -12.73
N ALA A 212 6.06 10.91 -11.83
CA ALA A 212 5.95 10.33 -10.50
C ALA A 212 5.12 9.03 -10.45
N GLY A 213 4.73 8.48 -11.61
CA GLY A 213 3.93 7.24 -11.72
C GLY A 213 4.38 6.10 -10.80
N PRO A 214 5.68 5.72 -10.76
CA PRO A 214 6.17 4.67 -9.86
C PRO A 214 5.95 4.98 -8.38
N ALA A 215 6.18 6.22 -7.94
CA ALA A 215 5.96 6.62 -6.56
C ALA A 215 4.47 6.70 -6.21
N LEU A 216 3.64 7.18 -7.13
CA LEU A 216 2.18 7.19 -6.97
C LEU A 216 1.62 5.77 -6.84
N ALA A 217 2.11 4.82 -7.63
CA ALA A 217 1.73 3.41 -7.51
C ALA A 217 2.12 2.82 -6.14
N ALA A 218 3.35 3.12 -5.67
CA ALA A 218 3.80 2.69 -4.34
C ALA A 218 2.90 3.23 -3.23
N VAL A 219 2.62 4.54 -3.27
CA VAL A 219 1.72 5.20 -2.30
C VAL A 219 0.30 4.63 -2.40
N ALA A 220 -0.22 4.37 -3.62
CA ALA A 220 -1.55 3.79 -3.81
C ALA A 220 -1.67 2.43 -3.11
N ILE A 221 -0.68 1.54 -3.27
CA ILE A 221 -0.67 0.23 -2.61
C ILE A 221 -0.63 0.39 -1.09
N LEU A 222 0.28 1.22 -0.58
CA LEU A 222 0.44 1.43 0.87
C LEU A 222 -0.84 1.99 1.50
N GLN A 223 -1.45 3.00 0.88
CA GLN A 223 -2.68 3.63 1.40
C GLN A 223 -3.89 2.71 1.29
N PHE A 224 -4.06 2.04 0.15
CA PHE A 224 -5.15 1.08 -0.01
C PHE A 224 -5.04 -0.07 0.99
N GLN A 225 -3.87 -0.73 1.08
CA GLN A 225 -3.65 -1.83 2.00
C GLN A 225 -3.82 -1.40 3.46
N GLY A 226 -3.26 -0.24 3.83
CA GLY A 226 -3.37 0.31 5.18
C GLY A 226 -4.82 0.61 5.57
N THR A 227 -5.60 1.16 4.65
CA THR A 227 -7.02 1.48 4.88
C THR A 227 -7.91 0.24 4.80
N TRP A 228 -7.68 -0.65 3.84
CA TRP A 228 -8.42 -1.91 3.71
C TRP A 228 -8.34 -2.78 4.96
N ASN A 229 -7.15 -2.87 5.57
CA ASN A 229 -6.92 -3.57 6.84
C ASN A 229 -7.15 -2.69 8.06
N GLY A 230 -7.51 -1.41 7.86
CA GLY A 230 -7.67 -0.44 8.93
C GLY A 230 -8.83 -0.79 9.87
N PHE A 231 -8.57 -0.74 11.16
CA PHE A 231 -9.55 -1.06 12.20
C PHE A 231 -9.84 0.12 13.13
N PHE A 232 -8.79 0.87 13.51
CA PHE A 232 -8.87 1.86 14.58
C PHE A 232 -9.88 2.98 14.31
N TRP A 233 -9.76 3.71 13.18
CA TRP A 233 -10.71 4.79 12.88
C TRP A 233 -12.10 4.30 12.51
N PRO A 234 -12.28 3.19 11.75
CA PRO A 234 -13.58 2.56 11.58
C PRO A 234 -14.29 2.25 12.90
N VAL A 235 -13.64 1.62 13.90
CA VAL A 235 -14.30 1.28 15.18
C VAL A 235 -14.71 2.51 16.00
N VAL A 236 -14.01 3.63 15.82
CA VAL A 236 -14.30 4.90 16.50
C VAL A 236 -15.47 5.65 15.84
N LEU A 237 -15.51 5.67 14.52
CA LEU A 237 -16.41 6.56 13.76
C LEU A 237 -17.62 5.87 13.14
N LEU A 238 -17.55 4.57 12.83
CA LEU A 238 -18.68 3.82 12.29
C LEU A 238 -19.50 3.23 13.42
N GLN A 239 -20.65 3.84 13.69
CA GLN A 239 -21.55 3.44 14.78
C GLN A 239 -22.68 2.52 14.32
N ASP A 240 -22.96 2.53 13.02
CA ASP A 240 -24.05 1.78 12.41
C ASP A 240 -23.48 0.51 11.75
N PRO A 241 -23.96 -0.70 12.09
CA PRO A 241 -23.49 -1.95 11.51
C PRO A 241 -23.52 -1.99 9.98
N ASP A 242 -24.52 -1.37 9.34
CA ASP A 242 -24.62 -1.33 7.88
C ASP A 242 -23.47 -0.55 7.21
N HIS A 243 -22.72 0.23 7.98
CA HIS A 243 -21.58 1.00 7.52
C HIS A 243 -20.22 0.36 7.88
N TYR A 244 -20.21 -0.78 8.59
CA TYR A 244 -18.98 -1.42 9.03
C TYR A 244 -18.08 -1.80 7.86
N THR A 245 -16.78 -1.58 8.04
CA THR A 245 -15.75 -2.16 7.17
C THR A 245 -15.59 -3.64 7.45
N LEU A 246 -14.95 -4.35 6.52
CA LEU A 246 -14.70 -5.79 6.65
C LEU A 246 -13.96 -6.16 7.96
N PRO A 247 -12.83 -5.51 8.35
CA PRO A 247 -12.19 -5.81 9.63
C PRO A 247 -13.08 -5.53 10.84
N LEU A 248 -13.86 -4.46 10.81
CA LEU A 248 -14.79 -4.11 11.90
C LEU A 248 -15.95 -5.07 11.99
N GLY A 249 -16.55 -5.47 10.87
CA GLY A 249 -17.62 -6.47 10.82
C GLY A 249 -17.14 -7.83 11.32
N LEU A 250 -15.95 -8.28 10.93
CA LEU A 250 -15.33 -9.51 11.46
C LEU A 250 -15.11 -9.45 12.97
N PHE A 251 -14.61 -8.32 13.46
CA PHE A 251 -14.45 -8.12 14.91
C PHE A 251 -15.79 -8.19 15.65
N ALA A 252 -16.82 -7.50 15.16
CA ALA A 252 -18.15 -7.54 15.74
C ALA A 252 -18.71 -8.96 15.78
N PHE A 253 -18.50 -9.74 14.72
CA PHE A 253 -18.88 -11.15 14.63
C PHE A 253 -18.20 -12.02 15.69
N VAL A 254 -16.88 -11.89 15.81
CA VAL A 254 -16.10 -12.66 16.80
C VAL A 254 -16.54 -12.32 18.22
N THR A 255 -16.78 -11.04 18.51
CA THR A 255 -17.17 -10.58 19.86
C THR A 255 -18.62 -10.90 20.22
N SER A 256 -19.52 -11.00 19.23
CA SER A 256 -20.91 -11.42 19.46
C SER A 256 -21.09 -12.95 19.61
N GLY A 257 -19.98 -13.70 19.55
CA GLY A 257 -19.99 -15.16 19.70
C GLY A 257 -20.26 -15.93 18.39
N GLY A 258 -20.48 -15.24 17.26
CA GLY A 258 -20.79 -15.89 15.99
C GLY A 258 -19.65 -16.72 15.43
N PHE A 259 -18.43 -16.20 15.45
CA PHE A 259 -17.23 -16.90 14.94
C PHE A 259 -16.28 -17.41 16.02
N ALA A 260 -16.50 -17.13 17.30
CA ALA A 260 -15.56 -17.49 18.37
C ALA A 260 -15.16 -18.99 18.37
N THR A 261 -16.06 -19.84 17.84
CA THR A 261 -15.83 -21.29 17.71
C THR A 261 -16.00 -21.83 16.29
N ASN A 262 -16.38 -20.99 15.33
CA ASN A 262 -16.67 -21.43 13.95
C ASN A 262 -15.60 -20.96 12.98
N TRP A 263 -14.49 -21.70 12.91
CA TRP A 263 -13.33 -21.37 12.09
C TRP A 263 -13.58 -21.39 10.57
N PRO A 264 -14.31 -22.36 9.98
CA PRO A 264 -14.45 -22.44 8.53
C PRO A 264 -15.05 -21.19 7.88
N PRO A 265 -16.15 -20.60 8.33
CA PRO A 265 -16.66 -19.33 7.79
C PRO A 265 -15.67 -18.17 7.98
N LEU A 266 -15.01 -18.07 9.15
CA LEU A 266 -14.02 -17.04 9.40
C LEU A 266 -12.87 -17.13 8.40
N MET A 267 -12.34 -18.34 8.17
CA MET A 267 -11.26 -18.55 7.21
C MET A 267 -11.71 -18.27 5.77
N ALA A 268 -12.95 -18.58 5.40
CA ALA A 268 -13.50 -18.20 4.10
C ALA A 268 -13.48 -16.66 3.90
N VAL A 269 -13.90 -15.89 4.89
CA VAL A 269 -13.86 -14.42 4.84
C VAL A 269 -12.41 -13.91 4.78
N VAL A 270 -11.49 -14.48 5.56
CA VAL A 270 -10.06 -14.12 5.53
C VAL A 270 -9.47 -14.36 4.13
N VAL A 271 -9.77 -15.48 3.50
CA VAL A 271 -9.32 -15.78 2.13
C VAL A 271 -9.90 -14.76 1.14
N MET A 272 -11.19 -14.48 1.21
CA MET A 272 -11.84 -13.48 0.35
C MET A 272 -11.25 -12.08 0.56
N SER A 273 -10.97 -11.69 1.80
CA SER A 273 -10.41 -10.37 2.14
C SER A 273 -9.04 -10.12 1.54
N THR A 274 -8.30 -11.18 1.17
CA THR A 274 -6.98 -11.08 0.55
C THR A 274 -7.08 -10.73 -0.95
N ILE A 275 -8.21 -11.06 -1.61
CA ILE A 275 -8.37 -10.91 -3.07
C ILE A 275 -8.18 -9.46 -3.55
N PRO A 276 -8.81 -8.43 -2.95
CA PRO A 276 -8.64 -7.05 -3.42
C PRO A 276 -7.20 -6.54 -3.34
N ILE A 277 -6.46 -6.96 -2.30
CA ILE A 277 -5.06 -6.58 -2.13
C ILE A 277 -4.20 -7.26 -3.21
N LEU A 278 -4.43 -8.54 -3.49
CA LEU A 278 -3.74 -9.28 -4.55
C LEU A 278 -4.01 -8.68 -5.92
N VAL A 279 -5.27 -8.33 -6.20
CA VAL A 279 -5.68 -7.68 -7.46
C VAL A 279 -4.92 -6.36 -7.62
N LEU A 280 -4.96 -5.49 -6.60
CA LEU A 280 -4.25 -4.22 -6.65
C LEU A 280 -2.75 -4.40 -6.88
N TYR A 281 -2.13 -5.36 -6.17
CA TYR A 281 -0.71 -5.65 -6.32
C TYR A 281 -0.36 -6.13 -7.74
N ILE A 282 -1.14 -7.05 -8.31
CA ILE A 282 -0.92 -7.57 -9.68
C ILE A 282 -0.95 -6.43 -10.71
N PHE A 283 -1.90 -5.48 -10.57
CA PHE A 283 -1.99 -4.35 -11.51
C PHE A 283 -0.84 -3.35 -11.35
N LEU A 284 -0.37 -3.11 -10.13
CA LEU A 284 0.60 -2.05 -9.84
C LEU A 284 2.06 -2.56 -9.75
N GLN A 285 2.32 -3.87 -9.68
CA GLN A 285 3.66 -4.44 -9.53
C GLN A 285 4.66 -3.98 -10.60
N ARG A 286 4.21 -3.77 -11.84
CA ARG A 286 5.06 -3.31 -12.95
C ARG A 286 5.74 -1.96 -12.63
N TYR A 287 5.06 -1.06 -11.95
CA TYR A 287 5.62 0.24 -11.58
C TYR A 287 6.71 0.13 -10.49
N PHE A 288 6.64 -0.90 -9.63
CA PHE A 288 7.71 -1.18 -8.65
C PHE A 288 8.99 -1.67 -9.32
N VAL A 289 8.86 -2.56 -10.29
CA VAL A 289 10.03 -3.12 -10.98
C VAL A 289 10.76 -2.03 -11.77
N GLU A 290 10.03 -1.15 -12.45
CA GLU A 290 10.58 -0.03 -13.20
C GLU A 290 11.27 1.00 -12.28
N GLY A 291 10.69 1.32 -11.12
CA GLY A 291 11.25 2.25 -10.15
C GLY A 291 12.56 1.75 -9.52
N ILE A 292 12.66 0.45 -9.23
CA ILE A 292 13.88 -0.16 -8.68
C ILE A 292 14.97 -0.24 -9.76
N ALA A 293 14.62 -0.58 -10.99
CA ALA A 293 15.57 -0.64 -12.10
C ALA A 293 16.18 0.74 -12.39
N ALA A 294 15.41 1.81 -12.35
CA ALA A 294 15.90 3.17 -12.55
C ALA A 294 16.85 3.66 -11.43
N SER A 295 16.70 3.16 -10.21
CA SER A 295 17.58 3.49 -9.09
C SER A 295 18.88 2.67 -9.06
N GLY A 296 18.88 1.47 -9.68
CA GLY A 296 20.02 0.54 -9.70
C GLY A 296 21.09 0.86 -10.76
N VAL A 297 20.84 1.77 -11.69
CA VAL A 297 21.78 2.13 -12.78
C VAL A 297 22.75 3.27 -12.39
N LYS A 298 22.74 3.73 -11.14
CA LYS A 298 23.71 4.69 -10.60
C LYS A 298 24.83 3.94 -9.84
N GLY A 299 25.54 3.08 -10.54
CA GLY A 299 26.75 2.41 -10.07
C GLY A 299 27.78 2.33 -11.19
#